data_5fb21320d620e0a5bc023d25c21cc9ec
#
_entry.id   5fb21320d620e0a5bc023d25c21cc9ec
#
_cell.length_a   1.000
_cell.length_b   1.000
_cell.length_c   1.000
_cell.angle_alpha   90.00
_cell.angle_beta   90.00
_cell.angle_gamma   90.00
#
_symmetry.space_group_name_H-M   'P 1'
#
loop_
_entity.id
_entity.type
_entity.pdbx_description
1 polymer ?
#
loop_
_entity_poly.entity_id
_entity_poly.type
_entity_poly.pdbx_seq_one_letter_code
_entity_poly.pdbx_strand_id
1 'polypeptide(L)'
;MSAQDLLRGRVTATPTIYAYEHIDYPAHKGWLKVGYTTRTAEIRVREQNQTSHVKFKIVLERSAMRKDGSTFDDRLVRDILRKDHIPNPEGEWCVCGVREVERAIAAAVAGKDNMMERTEDFEMRPEQKRAVEKTSAYFNAFRKDPSNRGLVTHFLWNAKMRFGKTFTAYQLALRMG
;
A
#
# COMPACT_ATOMS: atom_id res chain seq x y z
N MET A 1 18.20 13.31 37.05
CA MET A 1 18.01 12.91 35.64
C MET A 1 17.29 14.04 34.92
N SER A 2 17.95 14.66 33.96
CA SER A 2 17.38 15.77 33.17
C SER A 2 16.38 15.23 32.13
N ALA A 3 15.34 16.06 31.80
CA ALA A 3 14.41 15.76 30.71
C ALA A 3 15.14 15.48 29.35
N GLN A 4 16.35 16.01 29.18
CA GLN A 4 17.22 15.75 28.02
C GLN A 4 17.79 14.33 27.98
N ASP A 5 17.98 13.68 29.14
CA ASP A 5 18.48 12.29 29.21
C ASP A 5 17.40 11.27 28.85
N LEU A 6 16.12 11.61 29.07
CA LEU A 6 14.96 10.81 28.64
C LEU A 6 14.72 10.86 27.13
N LEU A 7 15.18 11.91 26.45
CA LEU A 7 15.04 12.06 24.98
C LEU A 7 16.17 11.35 24.20
N ARG A 8 17.31 11.08 24.83
CA ARG A 8 18.43 10.35 24.21
C ARG A 8 18.16 8.86 23.98
N GLY A 9 17.12 8.30 24.59
CA GLY A 9 16.70 6.90 24.41
C GLY A 9 15.66 6.65 23.33
N ARG A 10 15.16 7.67 22.62
CA ARG A 10 14.31 7.44 21.46
C ARG A 10 15.18 6.96 20.29
N VAL A 11 15.23 5.66 20.12
CA VAL A 11 15.62 5.06 18.84
C VAL A 11 14.67 5.67 17.81
N THR A 12 15.16 6.64 17.05
CA THR A 12 14.44 7.19 15.91
C THR A 12 14.26 6.04 14.93
N ALA A 13 13.03 5.51 14.86
CA ALA A 13 12.69 4.48 13.92
C ALA A 13 12.96 5.04 12.52
N THR A 14 13.99 4.55 11.84
CA THR A 14 14.33 4.99 10.49
C THR A 14 13.67 4.03 9.52
N PRO A 15 12.64 4.47 8.76
CA PRO A 15 12.02 3.65 7.73
C PRO A 15 13.08 3.20 6.72
N THR A 16 13.23 1.90 6.56
CA THR A 16 14.30 1.29 5.75
C THR A 16 13.74 0.23 4.83
N ILE A 17 14.04 0.31 3.55
CA ILE A 17 13.93 -0.81 2.60
C ILE A 17 15.22 -1.60 2.67
N TYR A 18 15.10 -2.89 2.82
CA TYR A 18 16.22 -3.82 2.77
C TYR A 18 15.99 -4.89 1.70
N ALA A 19 17.09 -5.43 1.18
CA ALA A 19 17.06 -6.63 0.37
C ALA A 19 18.10 -7.63 0.85
N TYR A 20 17.74 -8.91 0.85
CA TYR A 20 18.65 -9.98 1.20
C TYR A 20 18.51 -11.19 0.27
N GLU A 21 19.55 -11.99 0.22
CA GLU A 21 19.61 -13.26 -0.50
C GLU A 21 19.76 -14.45 0.46
N HIS A 22 19.28 -15.61 0.08
CA HIS A 22 19.61 -16.86 0.73
C HIS A 22 20.94 -17.39 0.18
N ILE A 23 21.87 -17.78 1.07
CA ILE A 23 23.21 -18.23 0.66
C ILE A 23 23.19 -19.70 0.23
N ASP A 24 22.48 -20.54 0.98
CA ASP A 24 22.50 -22.00 0.88
C ASP A 24 21.13 -22.61 0.52
N TYR A 25 20.27 -21.84 -0.15
CA TYR A 25 18.97 -22.30 -0.63
C TYR A 25 18.90 -22.23 -2.17
N PRO A 26 19.16 -23.34 -2.89
CA PRO A 26 19.29 -23.34 -4.36
C PRO A 26 18.06 -22.83 -5.12
N ALA A 27 16.85 -23.01 -4.56
CA ALA A 27 15.61 -22.54 -5.19
C ALA A 27 15.55 -21.00 -5.31
N HIS A 28 16.23 -20.26 -4.43
CA HIS A 28 16.28 -18.80 -4.46
C HIS A 28 17.58 -18.24 -5.04
N LYS A 29 18.33 -19.06 -5.79
CA LYS A 29 19.57 -18.59 -6.41
C LYS A 29 19.28 -17.48 -7.43
N GLY A 30 19.87 -16.29 -7.22
CA GLY A 30 19.64 -15.12 -8.05
C GLY A 30 18.33 -14.37 -7.73
N TRP A 31 17.72 -14.66 -6.58
CA TRP A 31 16.54 -13.95 -6.10
C TRP A 31 16.91 -13.07 -4.92
N LEU A 32 16.24 -11.93 -4.83
CA LEU A 32 16.33 -11.04 -3.68
C LEU A 32 14.96 -10.91 -3.03
N LYS A 33 14.92 -11.04 -1.70
CA LYS A 33 13.74 -10.69 -0.93
C LYS A 33 13.80 -9.22 -0.57
N VAL A 34 12.78 -8.47 -0.97
CA VAL A 34 12.64 -7.05 -0.69
C VAL A 34 11.65 -6.85 0.44
N GLY A 35 12.08 -6.17 1.51
CA GLY A 35 11.26 -5.92 2.68
C GLY A 35 11.42 -4.51 3.25
N TYR A 36 10.55 -4.20 4.20
CA TYR A 36 10.50 -2.92 4.92
C TYR A 36 10.63 -3.14 6.43
N THR A 37 11.32 -2.23 7.09
CA THR A 37 11.39 -2.21 8.55
C THR A 37 11.57 -0.79 9.08
N THR A 38 11.13 -0.57 10.31
CA THR A 38 11.45 0.62 11.11
C THR A 38 12.50 0.33 12.18
N ARG A 39 13.00 -0.91 12.22
CA ARG A 39 14.10 -1.38 13.08
C ARG A 39 15.32 -1.67 12.21
N THR A 40 16.38 -2.23 12.79
CA THR A 40 17.52 -2.68 11.99
C THR A 40 17.11 -3.86 11.09
N ALA A 41 17.57 -3.85 9.83
CA ALA A 41 17.25 -4.90 8.87
C ALA A 41 17.75 -6.26 9.37
N GLU A 42 18.92 -6.30 10.00
CA GLU A 42 19.51 -7.52 10.59
C GLU A 42 18.55 -8.22 11.57
N ILE A 43 17.97 -7.47 12.52
CA ILE A 43 17.01 -8.02 13.49
C ILE A 43 15.77 -8.56 12.74
N ARG A 44 15.24 -7.79 11.80
CA ARG A 44 14.03 -8.16 11.06
C ARG A 44 14.23 -9.41 10.21
N VAL A 45 15.33 -9.50 9.47
CA VAL A 45 15.66 -10.64 8.62
C VAL A 45 15.94 -11.89 9.45
N ARG A 46 16.63 -11.74 10.58
CA ARG A 46 16.89 -12.85 11.51
C ARG A 46 15.59 -13.42 12.08
N GLU A 47 14.65 -12.57 12.49
CA GLU A 47 13.32 -13.01 12.95
C GLU A 47 12.56 -13.78 11.84
N GLN A 48 12.61 -13.31 10.60
CA GLN A 48 11.94 -13.98 9.47
C GLN A 48 12.53 -15.34 9.13
N ASN A 49 13.84 -15.52 9.32
CA ASN A 49 14.54 -16.77 9.00
C ASN A 49 14.74 -17.68 10.22
N GLN A 50 14.21 -17.31 11.39
CA GLN A 50 14.41 -18.05 12.63
C GLN A 50 13.90 -19.50 12.56
N THR A 51 12.80 -19.74 11.87
CA THR A 51 12.20 -21.08 11.73
C THR A 51 12.77 -21.89 10.57
N SER A 52 13.27 -21.23 9.53
CA SER A 52 13.80 -21.92 8.33
C SER A 52 15.27 -22.33 8.46
N HIS A 53 16.03 -21.75 9.40
CA HIS A 53 17.46 -21.94 9.61
C HIS A 53 18.32 -21.70 8.34
N VAL A 54 17.77 -21.06 7.30
CA VAL A 54 18.49 -20.75 6.07
C VAL A 54 19.42 -19.57 6.29
N LYS A 55 20.67 -19.70 5.85
CA LYS A 55 21.62 -18.60 5.91
C LYS A 55 21.27 -17.51 4.93
N PHE A 56 21.35 -16.28 5.37
CA PHE A 56 21.05 -15.11 4.56
C PHE A 56 22.18 -14.10 4.56
N LYS A 57 22.19 -13.24 3.55
CA LYS A 57 23.09 -12.10 3.47
C LYS A 57 22.27 -10.87 3.07
N ILE A 58 22.30 -9.84 3.89
CA ILE A 58 21.72 -8.54 3.53
C ILE A 58 22.64 -7.89 2.51
N VAL A 59 22.10 -7.58 1.34
CA VAL A 59 22.86 -7.03 0.21
C VAL A 59 22.53 -5.56 -0.03
N LEU A 60 21.44 -5.06 0.56
CA LEU A 60 21.01 -3.66 0.40
C LEU A 60 20.23 -3.19 1.63
N GLU A 61 20.52 -1.97 2.06
CA GLU A 61 19.74 -1.19 3.01
C GLU A 61 19.68 0.26 2.52
N ARG A 62 18.48 0.84 2.40
CA ARG A 62 18.26 2.22 1.96
C ARG A 62 17.11 2.85 2.74
N SER A 63 17.20 4.15 2.98
CA SER A 63 16.10 4.91 3.58
C SER A 63 14.84 4.82 2.74
N ALA A 64 13.70 4.56 3.39
CA ALA A 64 12.36 4.56 2.79
C ALA A 64 11.67 5.92 2.94
N MET A 65 12.43 7.00 2.97
CA MET A 65 11.95 8.37 3.14
C MET A 65 12.19 9.19 1.88
N ARG A 66 11.19 9.93 1.45
CA ARG A 66 11.30 10.91 0.36
C ARG A 66 11.82 12.25 0.87
N LYS A 67 12.17 13.14 -0.06
CA LYS A 67 12.67 14.49 0.27
C LYS A 67 11.65 15.36 1.00
N ASP A 68 10.37 15.10 0.79
CA ASP A 68 9.25 15.80 1.46
C ASP A 68 8.93 15.26 2.86
N GLY A 69 9.69 14.26 3.33
CA GLY A 69 9.50 13.60 4.62
C GLY A 69 8.46 12.48 4.59
N SER A 70 7.76 12.25 3.49
CA SER A 70 6.86 11.10 3.35
C SER A 70 7.64 9.80 3.25
N THR A 71 7.01 8.70 3.64
CA THR A 71 7.61 7.36 3.61
C THR A 71 6.92 6.48 2.58
N PHE A 72 7.62 5.45 2.14
CA PHE A 72 7.07 4.40 1.28
C PHE A 72 7.48 3.03 1.82
N ASP A 73 6.79 1.99 1.39
CA ASP A 73 7.03 0.62 1.84
C ASP A 73 7.62 -0.26 0.71
N ASP A 74 7.90 -1.50 1.06
CA ASP A 74 8.43 -2.52 0.14
C ASP A 74 7.43 -2.91 -0.97
N ARG A 75 6.12 -2.71 -0.76
CA ARG A 75 5.11 -2.97 -1.78
C ARG A 75 5.30 -2.07 -2.97
N LEU A 76 5.53 -0.77 -2.72
CA LEU A 76 5.78 0.19 -3.78
C LEU A 76 7.02 -0.19 -4.60
N VAL A 77 8.11 -0.57 -3.92
CA VAL A 77 9.34 -1.00 -4.60
C VAL A 77 9.09 -2.23 -5.47
N ARG A 78 8.37 -3.23 -4.94
CA ARG A 78 8.00 -4.43 -5.71
C ARG A 78 7.05 -4.13 -6.86
N ASP A 79 6.14 -3.16 -6.70
CA ASP A 79 5.24 -2.74 -7.78
C ASP A 79 6.02 -2.08 -8.93
N ILE A 80 7.05 -1.29 -8.62
CA ILE A 80 7.95 -0.71 -9.62
C ILE A 80 8.74 -1.82 -10.33
N LEU A 81 9.32 -2.77 -9.59
CA LEU A 81 10.03 -3.91 -10.16
C LEU A 81 9.12 -4.73 -11.09
N ARG A 82 7.87 -4.94 -10.69
CA ARG A 82 6.87 -5.66 -11.50
C ARG A 82 6.51 -4.90 -12.78
N LYS A 83 6.42 -3.58 -12.74
CA LYS A 83 6.24 -2.72 -13.93
C LYS A 83 7.43 -2.80 -14.87
N ASP A 84 8.63 -2.99 -14.34
CA ASP A 84 9.85 -3.22 -15.10
C ASP A 84 9.99 -4.69 -15.59
N HIS A 85 8.88 -5.47 -15.55
CA HIS A 85 8.80 -6.88 -15.97
C HIS A 85 9.71 -7.84 -15.19
N ILE A 86 10.10 -7.49 -13.98
CA ILE A 86 10.88 -8.37 -13.11
C ILE A 86 9.96 -9.40 -12.47
N PRO A 87 10.22 -10.71 -12.65
CA PRO A 87 9.41 -11.76 -12.08
C PRO A 87 9.40 -11.71 -10.55
N ASN A 88 8.22 -11.90 -9.97
CA ASN A 88 7.99 -11.96 -8.54
C ASN A 88 7.17 -13.22 -8.21
N PRO A 89 7.78 -14.41 -8.26
CA PRO A 89 7.06 -15.67 -8.16
C PRO A 89 6.54 -15.97 -6.76
N GLU A 90 7.20 -15.48 -5.71
CA GLU A 90 6.86 -15.77 -4.32
C GLU A 90 6.71 -14.49 -3.49
N GLY A 91 5.71 -13.66 -3.84
CA GLY A 91 5.30 -12.51 -3.03
C GLY A 91 6.40 -11.46 -2.81
N GLU A 92 7.26 -11.63 -1.82
CA GLU A 92 8.35 -10.69 -1.49
C GLU A 92 9.67 -11.01 -2.19
N TRP A 93 9.74 -12.13 -2.93
CA TRP A 93 10.92 -12.57 -3.66
C TRP A 93 10.89 -12.11 -5.11
N CYS A 94 11.92 -11.43 -5.55
CA CYS A 94 12.08 -10.90 -6.91
C CYS A 94 13.29 -11.55 -7.58
N VAL A 95 13.13 -11.97 -8.85
CA VAL A 95 14.23 -12.54 -9.65
C VAL A 95 15.04 -11.38 -10.24
N CYS A 96 15.92 -10.78 -9.44
CA CYS A 96 16.68 -9.60 -9.83
C CYS A 96 17.98 -9.46 -9.02
N GLY A 97 18.84 -8.57 -9.47
CA GLY A 97 20.03 -8.15 -8.75
C GLY A 97 19.82 -6.88 -7.92
N VAL A 98 20.86 -6.49 -7.20
CA VAL A 98 20.84 -5.29 -6.32
C VAL A 98 20.56 -4.01 -7.12
N ARG A 99 21.09 -3.88 -8.34
CA ARG A 99 20.94 -2.68 -9.19
C ARG A 99 19.50 -2.40 -9.56
N GLU A 100 18.71 -3.43 -9.83
CA GLU A 100 17.29 -3.31 -10.14
C GLU A 100 16.52 -2.79 -8.93
N VAL A 101 16.81 -3.31 -7.74
CA VAL A 101 16.19 -2.85 -6.50
C VAL A 101 16.59 -1.41 -6.18
N GLU A 102 17.87 -1.03 -6.35
CA GLU A 102 18.32 0.35 -6.17
C GLU A 102 17.61 1.34 -7.12
N ARG A 103 17.44 0.94 -8.38
CA ARG A 103 16.71 1.74 -9.38
C ARG A 103 15.24 1.93 -8.98
N ALA A 104 14.58 0.86 -8.53
CA ALA A 104 13.20 0.92 -8.06
C ALA A 104 13.04 1.83 -6.83
N ILE A 105 13.98 1.74 -5.87
CA ILE A 105 14.00 2.64 -4.71
C ILE A 105 14.21 4.09 -5.14
N ALA A 106 15.13 4.35 -6.07
CA ALA A 106 15.36 5.70 -6.57
C ALA A 106 14.12 6.28 -7.28
N ALA A 107 13.37 5.46 -8.01
CA ALA A 107 12.10 5.84 -8.61
C ALA A 107 11.03 6.15 -7.53
N ALA A 108 10.93 5.33 -6.49
CA ALA A 108 10.02 5.55 -5.35
C ALA A 108 10.36 6.84 -4.58
N VAL A 109 11.64 7.13 -4.35
CA VAL A 109 12.11 8.39 -3.73
C VAL A 109 11.76 9.59 -4.59
N ALA A 110 11.88 9.47 -5.92
CA ALA A 110 11.57 10.53 -6.86
C ALA A 110 10.07 10.75 -7.09
N GLY A 111 9.19 9.92 -6.49
CA GLY A 111 7.74 9.98 -6.68
C GLY A 111 7.30 9.63 -8.11
N LYS A 112 8.16 8.99 -8.91
CA LYS A 112 7.86 8.59 -10.30
C LYS A 112 6.95 7.38 -10.41
N ASP A 113 6.65 6.77 -9.29
CA ASP A 113 5.71 5.67 -9.10
C ASP A 113 4.25 6.05 -9.34
N ASN A 114 3.89 7.33 -9.12
CA ASN A 114 2.55 7.89 -9.30
C ASN A 114 2.27 8.41 -10.73
N MET A 115 3.20 8.29 -11.67
CA MET A 115 3.01 8.81 -13.02
C MET A 115 2.10 7.96 -13.93
N MET A 116 1.59 6.84 -13.44
CA MET A 116 0.32 6.30 -13.91
C MET A 116 -0.71 6.63 -12.82
N GLU A 117 -1.47 7.71 -13.02
CA GLU A 117 -2.79 7.78 -12.44
C GLU A 117 -3.41 6.40 -12.61
N ARG A 118 -3.73 5.73 -11.51
CA ARG A 118 -4.61 4.57 -11.55
C ARG A 118 -6.00 5.11 -11.89
N THR A 119 -6.22 5.45 -13.12
CA THR A 119 -7.54 5.42 -13.73
C THR A 119 -7.92 3.96 -13.93
N GLU A 120 -7.95 3.18 -12.85
CA GLU A 120 -8.74 1.98 -12.82
C GLU A 120 -10.18 2.49 -12.78
N ASP A 121 -10.77 2.70 -13.95
CA ASP A 121 -12.19 2.88 -14.13
C ASP A 121 -12.87 1.57 -13.73
N PHE A 122 -13.05 1.39 -12.43
CA PHE A 122 -13.85 0.31 -11.92
C PHE A 122 -15.31 0.58 -12.30
N GLU A 123 -15.78 -0.13 -13.30
CA GLU A 123 -17.22 -0.13 -13.59
C GLU A 123 -17.99 -0.63 -12.35
N MET A 124 -19.03 0.11 -12.00
CA MET A 124 -19.94 -0.35 -10.95
C MET A 124 -20.62 -1.65 -11.37
N ARG A 125 -20.61 -2.63 -10.48
CA ARG A 125 -21.40 -3.84 -10.64
C ARG A 125 -22.89 -3.50 -10.72
N PRO A 126 -23.72 -4.33 -11.39
CA PRO A 126 -25.16 -4.06 -11.57
C PRO A 126 -25.90 -3.75 -10.26
N GLU A 127 -25.56 -4.45 -9.18
CA GLU A 127 -26.15 -4.22 -7.86
C GLU A 127 -25.73 -2.88 -7.24
N GLN A 128 -24.49 -2.43 -7.49
CA GLN A 128 -24.01 -1.13 -7.05
C GLN A 128 -24.67 0.01 -7.84
N LYS A 129 -24.78 -0.15 -9.16
CA LYS A 129 -25.52 0.79 -10.05
C LYS A 129 -26.94 0.98 -9.56
N ARG A 130 -27.67 -0.11 -9.33
CA ARG A 130 -29.06 -0.06 -8.82
C ARG A 130 -29.14 0.63 -7.46
N ALA A 131 -28.18 0.39 -6.54
CA ALA A 131 -28.17 1.04 -5.25
C ALA A 131 -27.97 2.56 -5.38
N VAL A 132 -27.05 3.01 -6.23
CA VAL A 132 -26.81 4.43 -6.51
C VAL A 132 -28.04 5.08 -7.15
N GLU A 133 -28.62 4.46 -8.16
CA GLU A 133 -29.81 4.97 -8.86
C GLU A 133 -31.01 5.12 -7.91
N LYS A 134 -31.30 4.08 -7.15
CA LYS A 134 -32.42 4.09 -6.20
C LYS A 134 -32.23 5.15 -5.10
N THR A 135 -31.02 5.27 -4.58
CA THR A 135 -30.71 6.23 -3.51
C THR A 135 -30.75 7.66 -4.03
N SER A 136 -30.19 7.93 -5.20
CA SER A 136 -30.22 9.27 -5.81
C SER A 136 -31.63 9.71 -6.17
N ALA A 137 -32.46 8.79 -6.70
CA ALA A 137 -33.85 9.07 -7.01
C ALA A 137 -34.65 9.42 -5.74
N TYR A 138 -34.46 8.66 -4.65
CA TYR A 138 -35.09 8.94 -3.36
C TYR A 138 -34.66 10.30 -2.82
N PHE A 139 -33.39 10.64 -2.79
CA PHE A 139 -32.89 11.92 -2.30
C PHE A 139 -33.40 13.09 -3.13
N ASN A 140 -33.46 12.92 -4.46
CA ASN A 140 -33.99 13.95 -5.34
C ASN A 140 -35.51 14.16 -5.14
N ALA A 141 -36.27 13.09 -4.95
CA ALA A 141 -37.71 13.19 -4.64
C ALA A 141 -37.94 13.88 -3.29
N PHE A 142 -37.18 13.50 -2.26
CA PHE A 142 -37.25 14.08 -0.93
C PHE A 142 -36.94 15.58 -0.94
N ARG A 143 -35.93 16.03 -1.67
CA ARG A 143 -35.53 17.44 -1.80
C ARG A 143 -36.57 18.29 -2.55
N LYS A 144 -37.30 17.68 -3.47
CA LYS A 144 -38.35 18.36 -4.28
C LYS A 144 -39.67 18.55 -3.53
N ASP A 145 -39.92 17.78 -2.49
CA ASP A 145 -41.14 17.87 -1.71
C ASP A 145 -41.05 19.03 -0.68
N PRO A 146 -41.89 20.06 -0.80
CA PRO A 146 -41.89 21.21 0.11
C PRO A 146 -42.15 20.84 1.56
N SER A 147 -42.87 19.76 1.84
CA SER A 147 -43.17 19.28 3.18
C SER A 147 -41.90 18.80 3.94
N ASN A 148 -40.85 18.48 3.22
CA ASN A 148 -39.58 18.03 3.77
C ASN A 148 -38.58 19.16 4.02
N ARG A 149 -38.99 20.43 3.88
CA ARG A 149 -38.10 21.57 4.06
C ARG A 149 -37.53 21.62 5.47
N GLY A 150 -36.18 21.59 5.55
CA GLY A 150 -35.45 21.59 6.84
C GLY A 150 -35.28 20.20 7.47
N LEU A 151 -35.81 19.16 6.85
CA LEU A 151 -35.59 17.78 7.31
C LEU A 151 -34.33 17.18 6.70
N VAL A 152 -33.68 16.27 7.45
CA VAL A 152 -32.54 15.50 6.98
C VAL A 152 -33.02 14.17 6.45
N THR A 153 -32.61 13.85 5.22
CA THR A 153 -32.97 12.56 4.61
C THR A 153 -32.00 11.45 5.01
N HIS A 154 -32.52 10.24 5.16
CA HIS A 154 -31.73 9.03 5.47
C HIS A 154 -32.09 7.92 4.49
N PHE A 155 -31.08 7.14 4.11
CA PHE A 155 -31.25 5.95 3.28
C PHE A 155 -30.35 4.82 3.80
N LEU A 156 -30.92 3.66 4.10
CA LEU A 156 -30.19 2.51 4.60
C LEU A 156 -29.86 1.52 3.49
N TRP A 157 -28.59 1.20 3.33
CA TRP A 157 -28.16 0.09 2.48
C TRP A 157 -27.95 -1.18 3.31
N ASN A 158 -28.84 -2.15 3.14
CA ASN A 158 -28.61 -3.51 3.62
C ASN A 158 -27.75 -4.26 2.62
N ALA A 159 -26.44 -4.15 2.75
CA ALA A 159 -25.48 -4.69 1.78
C ALA A 159 -24.60 -5.80 2.40
N LYS A 160 -24.51 -6.93 1.70
CA LYS A 160 -23.66 -8.07 2.08
C LYS A 160 -22.17 -7.68 2.16
N MET A 161 -21.36 -8.54 2.83
CA MET A 161 -19.91 -8.42 2.77
C MET A 161 -19.42 -8.40 1.32
N ARG A 162 -18.33 -7.65 1.05
CA ARG A 162 -17.74 -7.48 -0.29
C ARG A 162 -18.62 -6.78 -1.33
N PHE A 163 -19.74 -6.18 -0.92
CA PHE A 163 -20.54 -5.34 -1.81
C PHE A 163 -19.76 -4.13 -2.37
N GLY A 164 -18.76 -3.64 -1.64
CA GLY A 164 -18.01 -2.44 -2.00
C GLY A 164 -18.74 -1.16 -1.57
N LYS A 165 -19.27 -1.14 -0.34
CA LYS A 165 -20.06 -0.01 0.20
C LYS A 165 -19.38 1.34 0.04
N THR A 166 -18.10 1.45 0.35
CA THR A 166 -17.33 2.70 0.25
C THR A 166 -17.26 3.22 -1.19
N PHE A 167 -16.98 2.33 -2.15
CA PHE A 167 -16.94 2.69 -3.57
C PHE A 167 -18.33 3.14 -4.06
N THR A 168 -19.38 2.40 -3.69
CA THR A 168 -20.77 2.74 -4.07
C THR A 168 -21.22 4.09 -3.48
N ALA A 169 -20.83 4.38 -2.22
CA ALA A 169 -21.11 5.68 -1.58
C ALA A 169 -20.38 6.82 -2.28
N TYR A 170 -19.13 6.61 -2.67
CA TYR A 170 -18.35 7.58 -3.44
C TYR A 170 -19.01 7.87 -4.80
N GLN A 171 -19.46 6.84 -5.53
CA GLN A 171 -20.17 6.98 -6.81
C GLN A 171 -21.53 7.70 -6.63
N LEU A 172 -22.22 7.48 -5.51
CA LEU A 172 -23.44 8.23 -5.17
C LEU A 172 -23.11 9.71 -4.94
N ALA A 173 -22.05 10.02 -4.19
CA ALA A 173 -21.64 11.40 -3.95
C ALA A 173 -21.29 12.12 -5.26
N LEU A 174 -20.54 11.49 -6.16
CA LEU A 174 -20.23 12.05 -7.48
C LEU A 174 -21.50 12.31 -8.33
N ARG A 175 -22.53 11.47 -8.20
CA ARG A 175 -23.80 11.63 -8.92
C ARG A 175 -24.67 12.73 -8.34
N MET A 176 -24.54 13.02 -7.07
CA MET A 176 -25.38 14.00 -6.37
C MET A 176 -24.82 15.43 -6.40
N GLY A 177 -23.54 15.61 -6.84
CA GLY A 177 -22.85 16.89 -6.99
C GLY A 177 -22.30 17.36 -5.70
#